data_11157e26e73bb69d02b3d0853423f673
#
_entry.id   11157e26e73bb69d02b3d0853423f673
#
_cell.length_a   1.000
_cell.length_b   1.000
_cell.length_c   1.000
_cell.angle_alpha   90.00
_cell.angle_beta   90.00
_cell.angle_gamma   90.00
#
_symmetry.space_group_name_H-M   'P 1'
#
loop_
_entity.id
_entity.type
_entity.pdbx_description
1 polymer ?
#
loop_
_entity_poly.entity_id
_entity_poly.type
_entity_poly.pdbx_seq_one_letter_code
_entity_poly.pdbx_strand_id
1 'polypeptide(L)'
;FHNFYISTHFKSEQIRDYFKTGDMYGVKIKYVHEDTPLGTAGSLGLLPDNLPDLPIIVMNGDLLTKVDFKNLLDFHYENNTEATMCVREYDFQVPYGVIETDNYEIKKIEEKPVHSFFVNAGIYVLNKNLVNKVDGKSYLDMTDFLNKELDNGGVSAFPIHEYWLD
;
A
#
# COMPACT_ATOMS: atom_id res chain seq x y z
N PHE A 1 15.06 -7.94 -6.32
CA PHE A 1 14.82 -6.58 -6.86
C PHE A 1 16.14 -5.85 -6.97
N HIS A 2 16.30 -5.04 -8.04
CA HIS A 2 17.57 -4.35 -8.29
C HIS A 2 17.40 -2.84 -8.46
N ASN A 3 16.23 -2.37 -8.88
CA ASN A 3 15.96 -0.96 -9.11
C ASN A 3 14.94 -0.45 -8.11
N PHE A 4 15.29 0.61 -7.41
CA PHE A 4 14.45 1.24 -6.40
C PHE A 4 14.30 2.73 -6.74
N TYR A 5 13.11 3.24 -6.48
CA TYR A 5 12.79 4.66 -6.51
C TYR A 5 12.33 5.07 -5.11
N ILE A 6 12.99 6.03 -4.50
CA ILE A 6 12.60 6.56 -3.20
C ILE A 6 12.00 7.94 -3.42
N SER A 7 10.71 8.07 -3.14
CA SER A 7 10.06 9.37 -3.11
C SER A 7 10.43 10.10 -1.83
N THR A 8 10.80 11.36 -1.95
CA THR A 8 11.29 12.18 -0.85
C THR A 8 10.75 13.60 -0.92
N HIS A 9 10.30 14.12 0.23
CA HIS A 9 9.94 15.52 0.43
C HIS A 9 10.69 16.06 1.64
N PHE A 10 10.26 15.69 2.84
CA PHE A 10 10.89 16.12 4.09
C PHE A 10 12.21 15.39 4.31
N LYS A 11 13.26 16.14 4.72
CA LYS A 11 14.61 15.62 4.99
C LYS A 11 15.23 14.81 3.84
N SER A 12 14.92 15.17 2.59
CA SER A 12 15.35 14.42 1.41
C SER A 12 16.88 14.26 1.33
N GLU A 13 17.65 15.27 1.75
CA GLU A 13 19.13 15.22 1.76
C GLU A 13 19.64 14.13 2.70
N GLN A 14 19.06 14.02 3.91
CA GLN A 14 19.48 13.01 4.89
C GLN A 14 19.22 11.59 4.38
N ILE A 15 18.09 11.37 3.68
CA ILE A 15 17.75 10.09 3.07
C ILE A 15 18.72 9.77 1.93
N ARG A 16 19.00 10.75 1.07
CA ARG A 16 19.95 10.61 -0.03
C ARG A 16 21.38 10.35 0.44
N ASP A 17 21.82 11.04 1.50
CA ASP A 17 23.16 10.86 2.07
C ASP A 17 23.33 9.46 2.69
N TYR A 18 22.27 8.92 3.27
CA TYR A 18 22.29 7.60 3.88
C TYR A 18 22.31 6.47 2.86
N PHE A 19 21.38 6.48 1.92
CA PHE A 19 21.23 5.37 0.95
C PHE A 19 22.10 5.54 -0.31
N LYS A 20 22.51 6.77 -0.64
CA LYS A 20 23.31 7.12 -1.82
C LYS A 20 22.71 6.52 -3.10
N THR A 21 23.50 5.85 -3.90
CA THR A 21 23.11 5.16 -5.14
C THR A 21 22.69 3.71 -4.93
N GLY A 22 22.78 3.22 -3.67
CA GLY A 22 22.40 1.85 -3.33
C GLY A 22 23.51 0.81 -3.49
N ASP A 23 24.71 1.21 -3.94
CA ASP A 23 25.81 0.29 -4.25
C ASP A 23 26.20 -0.57 -3.05
N MET A 24 26.18 0.00 -1.84
CA MET A 24 26.50 -0.74 -0.60
C MET A 24 25.47 -1.83 -0.27
N TYR A 25 24.29 -1.78 -0.88
CA TYR A 25 23.23 -2.79 -0.75
C TYR A 25 23.13 -3.71 -1.98
N GLY A 26 23.99 -3.53 -2.98
CA GLY A 26 23.97 -4.29 -4.23
C GLY A 26 22.76 -3.98 -5.13
N VAL A 27 22.17 -2.79 -5.00
CA VAL A 27 21.00 -2.33 -5.74
C VAL A 27 21.25 -0.97 -6.39
N LYS A 28 20.32 -0.53 -7.22
CA LYS A 28 20.31 0.80 -7.83
C LYS A 28 19.17 1.62 -7.22
N ILE A 29 19.51 2.73 -6.57
CA ILE A 29 18.54 3.65 -5.98
C ILE A 29 18.52 4.95 -6.79
N LYS A 30 17.32 5.36 -7.17
CA LYS A 30 17.02 6.68 -7.73
C LYS A 30 16.04 7.39 -6.82
N TYR A 31 16.06 8.71 -6.85
CA TYR A 31 15.22 9.54 -6.00
C TYR A 31 14.23 10.32 -6.84
N VAL A 32 13.01 10.34 -6.39
CA VAL A 32 11.94 11.19 -6.89
C VAL A 32 11.69 12.27 -5.86
N HIS A 33 11.81 13.53 -6.25
CA HIS A 33 11.62 14.65 -5.34
C HIS A 33 10.21 15.24 -5.50
N GLU A 34 9.54 15.38 -4.40
CA GLU A 34 8.25 16.06 -4.31
C GLU A 34 8.47 17.50 -3.84
N ASP A 35 8.22 18.48 -4.70
CA ASP A 35 8.29 19.90 -4.33
C ASP A 35 7.22 20.26 -3.27
N THR A 36 6.08 19.62 -3.36
CA THR A 36 5.00 19.65 -2.37
C THR A 36 4.54 18.23 -2.07
N PRO A 37 4.03 17.93 -0.85
CA PRO A 37 3.50 16.61 -0.55
C PRO A 37 2.40 16.20 -1.52
N LEU A 38 2.57 15.08 -2.20
CA LEU A 38 1.63 14.58 -3.20
C LEU A 38 0.74 13.43 -2.70
N GLY A 39 0.86 13.05 -1.43
CA GLY A 39 0.16 11.90 -0.88
C GLY A 39 0.81 10.56 -1.26
N THR A 40 0.22 9.46 -0.84
CA THR A 40 0.83 8.13 -0.96
C THR A 40 0.82 7.56 -2.38
N ALA A 41 0.04 8.12 -3.30
CA ALA A 41 0.00 7.72 -4.71
C ALA A 41 0.50 8.81 -5.68
N GLY A 42 0.37 10.10 -5.34
CA GLY A 42 0.65 11.17 -6.29
C GLY A 42 2.10 11.21 -6.77
N SER A 43 3.06 10.79 -5.93
CA SER A 43 4.47 10.69 -6.31
C SER A 43 4.75 9.65 -7.42
N LEU A 44 3.84 8.70 -7.65
CA LEU A 44 3.97 7.74 -8.76
C LEU A 44 4.02 8.42 -10.13
N GLY A 45 3.32 9.54 -10.28
CA GLY A 45 3.33 10.33 -11.52
C GLY A 45 4.64 11.07 -11.78
N LEU A 46 5.59 11.06 -10.84
CA LEU A 46 6.94 11.60 -11.01
C LEU A 46 7.96 10.54 -11.45
N LEU A 47 7.54 9.27 -11.56
CA LEU A 47 8.40 8.20 -12.04
C LEU A 47 8.75 8.41 -13.52
N PRO A 48 9.94 7.97 -13.99
CA PRO A 48 10.32 8.12 -15.38
C PRO A 48 9.39 7.36 -16.35
N ASP A 49 9.01 7.96 -17.45
CA ASP A 49 8.14 7.35 -18.49
C ASP A 49 8.73 6.07 -19.10
N ASN A 50 10.07 5.98 -19.13
CA ASN A 50 10.80 4.87 -19.76
C ASN A 50 11.02 3.66 -18.85
N LEU A 51 10.20 3.49 -17.80
CA LEU A 51 10.20 2.27 -16.99
C LEU A 51 9.80 1.06 -17.85
N PRO A 52 10.36 -0.12 -17.56
CA PRO A 52 9.92 -1.37 -18.17
C PRO A 52 8.40 -1.57 -18.00
N ASP A 53 7.79 -2.29 -18.94
CA ASP A 53 6.38 -2.69 -18.82
C ASP A 53 6.25 -3.90 -17.89
N LEU A 54 6.43 -3.64 -16.61
CA LEU A 54 6.39 -4.59 -15.51
C LEU A 54 5.59 -3.99 -14.35
N PRO A 55 4.97 -4.81 -13.52
CA PRO A 55 4.33 -4.34 -12.28
C PRO A 55 5.36 -3.66 -11.37
N ILE A 56 4.89 -2.66 -10.65
CA ILE A 56 5.67 -1.87 -9.70
C ILE A 56 5.19 -2.19 -8.29
N ILE A 57 6.13 -2.61 -7.42
CA ILE A 57 5.84 -2.72 -5.99
C ILE A 57 5.98 -1.34 -5.37
N VAL A 58 4.94 -0.91 -4.69
CA VAL A 58 4.89 0.34 -3.92
C VAL A 58 4.78 -0.01 -2.45
N MET A 59 5.55 0.64 -1.61
CA MET A 59 5.55 0.39 -0.16
C MET A 59 5.76 1.70 0.59
N ASN A 60 4.99 1.92 1.65
CA ASN A 60 5.21 3.03 2.58
C ASN A 60 6.58 2.91 3.23
N GLY A 61 7.25 4.03 3.45
CA GLY A 61 8.66 4.05 3.90
C GLY A 61 8.87 3.80 5.40
N ASP A 62 7.81 3.77 6.18
CA ASP A 62 7.79 3.58 7.65
C ASP A 62 7.42 2.15 8.08
N LEU A 63 7.25 1.25 7.14
CA LEU A 63 6.88 -0.14 7.42
C LEU A 63 8.07 -1.03 7.74
N LEU A 64 7.91 -1.92 8.73
CA LEU A 64 8.79 -3.06 8.98
C LEU A 64 8.03 -4.36 8.71
N THR A 65 8.48 -5.12 7.72
CA THR A 65 7.77 -6.33 7.29
C THR A 65 8.68 -7.47 6.87
N LYS A 66 8.14 -8.69 6.92
CA LYS A 66 8.74 -9.92 6.37
C LYS A 66 7.90 -10.49 5.23
N VAL A 67 7.10 -9.68 4.56
CA VAL A 67 6.29 -10.09 3.41
C VAL A 67 7.16 -10.77 2.35
N ASP A 68 6.71 -11.90 1.83
CA ASP A 68 7.32 -12.55 0.67
C ASP A 68 6.86 -11.83 -0.61
N PHE A 69 7.68 -10.88 -1.06
CA PHE A 69 7.40 -10.10 -2.28
C PHE A 69 7.36 -10.95 -3.56
N LYS A 70 7.97 -12.15 -3.55
CA LYS A 70 7.87 -13.05 -4.68
C LYS A 70 6.46 -13.65 -4.74
N ASN A 71 5.97 -14.17 -3.63
CA ASN A 71 4.60 -14.70 -3.55
C ASN A 71 3.56 -13.61 -3.84
N LEU A 72 3.80 -12.38 -3.40
CA LEU A 72 2.92 -11.24 -3.71
C LEU A 72 2.86 -10.96 -5.23
N LEU A 73 4.00 -11.00 -5.92
CA LEU A 73 4.04 -10.83 -7.38
C LEU A 73 3.40 -12.00 -8.12
N ASP A 74 3.69 -13.23 -7.70
CA ASP A 74 3.08 -14.43 -8.28
C ASP A 74 1.55 -14.35 -8.16
N PHE A 75 1.03 -14.00 -6.97
CA PHE A 75 -0.38 -13.76 -6.73
C PHE A 75 -0.99 -12.67 -7.64
N HIS A 76 -0.28 -11.56 -7.81
CA HIS A 76 -0.73 -10.47 -8.68
C HIS A 76 -0.89 -10.94 -10.13
N TYR A 77 0.08 -11.69 -10.66
CA TYR A 77 0.02 -12.25 -12.00
C TYR A 77 -1.10 -13.29 -12.15
N GLU A 78 -1.28 -14.17 -11.17
CA GLU A 78 -2.31 -15.21 -11.20
C GLU A 78 -3.73 -14.65 -11.21
N ASN A 79 -3.95 -13.54 -10.48
CA ASN A 79 -5.27 -12.92 -10.40
C ASN A 79 -5.56 -11.97 -11.58
N ASN A 80 -4.56 -11.62 -12.38
CA ASN A 80 -4.69 -10.78 -13.58
C ASN A 80 -5.45 -9.46 -13.30
N THR A 81 -5.15 -8.83 -12.17
CA THR A 81 -5.74 -7.54 -11.76
C THR A 81 -4.80 -6.38 -12.04
N GLU A 82 -5.34 -5.16 -12.15
CA GLU A 82 -4.53 -3.96 -12.37
C GLU A 82 -3.72 -3.54 -11.13
N ALA A 83 -4.25 -3.89 -9.96
CA ALA A 83 -3.59 -3.64 -8.68
C ALA A 83 -3.79 -4.81 -7.72
N THR A 84 -2.84 -4.99 -6.81
CA THR A 84 -2.96 -5.85 -5.63
C THR A 84 -2.59 -5.04 -4.40
N MET A 85 -3.45 -5.02 -3.39
CA MET A 85 -3.20 -4.41 -2.09
C MET A 85 -2.92 -5.49 -1.06
N CYS A 86 -1.81 -5.38 -0.34
CA CYS A 86 -1.61 -6.21 0.84
C CYS A 86 -2.55 -5.75 1.94
N VAL A 87 -3.21 -6.72 2.56
CA VAL A 87 -4.13 -6.50 3.68
C VAL A 87 -3.72 -7.35 4.87
N ARG A 88 -3.96 -6.83 6.06
CA ARG A 88 -3.71 -7.54 7.31
C ARG A 88 -4.99 -7.66 8.11
N GLU A 89 -5.20 -8.82 8.73
CA GLU A 89 -6.28 -8.99 9.68
C GLU A 89 -5.98 -8.20 10.95
N TYR A 90 -6.97 -7.42 11.39
CA TYR A 90 -6.93 -6.60 12.59
C TYR A 90 -8.16 -6.90 13.45
N ASP A 91 -7.90 -7.37 14.66
CA ASP A 91 -8.93 -7.69 15.64
C ASP A 91 -9.17 -6.51 16.58
N PHE A 92 -10.42 -6.10 16.69
CA PHE A 92 -10.86 -5.09 17.63
C PHE A 92 -11.85 -5.70 18.62
N GLN A 93 -11.47 -5.77 19.89
CA GLN A 93 -12.36 -6.22 20.96
C GLN A 93 -13.09 -5.03 21.58
N VAL A 94 -14.43 -5.08 21.56
CA VAL A 94 -15.24 -4.14 22.34
C VAL A 94 -15.14 -4.53 23.82
N PRO A 95 -14.67 -3.62 24.72
CA PRO A 95 -14.41 -3.99 26.11
C PRO A 95 -15.67 -4.09 26.97
N TYR A 96 -16.87 -4.06 26.39
CA TYR A 96 -18.18 -4.05 27.02
C TYR A 96 -19.12 -5.07 26.39
N GLY A 97 -20.21 -5.39 27.09
CA GLY A 97 -21.34 -6.11 26.48
C GLY A 97 -22.01 -5.24 25.41
N VAL A 98 -22.10 -5.76 24.18
CA VAL A 98 -22.80 -5.10 23.06
C VAL A 98 -24.25 -5.55 23.05
N ILE A 99 -25.16 -4.59 22.98
CA ILE A 99 -26.61 -4.80 23.01
C ILE A 99 -27.16 -4.46 21.62
N GLU A 100 -27.84 -5.42 21.03
CA GLU A 100 -28.61 -5.22 19.80
C GLU A 100 -30.10 -5.06 20.16
N THR A 101 -30.72 -3.98 19.68
CA THR A 101 -32.13 -3.67 20.03
C THR A 101 -32.95 -3.52 18.74
N ASP A 102 -34.25 -3.88 18.87
CA ASP A 102 -35.30 -3.50 17.94
C ASP A 102 -36.30 -2.64 18.72
N ASN A 103 -36.36 -1.34 18.41
CA ASN A 103 -37.02 -0.33 19.23
C ASN A 103 -36.48 -0.37 20.68
N TYR A 104 -37.29 -0.75 21.65
CA TYR A 104 -36.93 -0.87 23.08
C TYR A 104 -36.73 -2.31 23.56
N GLU A 105 -36.86 -3.29 22.66
CA GLU A 105 -36.70 -4.70 22.99
C GLU A 105 -35.27 -5.14 22.70
N ILE A 106 -34.59 -5.74 23.67
CA ILE A 106 -33.26 -6.33 23.50
C ILE A 106 -33.42 -7.62 22.71
N LYS A 107 -32.72 -7.70 21.56
CA LYS A 107 -32.66 -8.88 20.67
C LYS A 107 -31.44 -9.76 20.90
N LYS A 108 -30.30 -9.16 21.25
CA LYS A 108 -29.05 -9.88 21.48
C LYS A 108 -28.22 -9.18 22.54
N ILE A 109 -27.50 -9.96 23.33
CA ILE A 109 -26.45 -9.49 24.23
C ILE A 109 -25.20 -10.31 23.92
N GLU A 110 -24.08 -9.65 23.62
CA GLU A 110 -22.81 -10.29 23.34
C GLU A 110 -21.71 -9.66 24.18
N GLU A 111 -21.11 -10.46 25.08
CA GLU A 111 -20.09 -9.97 26.00
C GLU A 111 -18.73 -9.88 25.29
N LYS A 112 -18.17 -8.67 25.27
CA LYS A 112 -16.83 -8.37 24.72
C LYS A 112 -16.59 -8.98 23.36
N PRO A 113 -17.46 -8.74 22.36
CA PRO A 113 -17.27 -9.30 21.03
C PRO A 113 -15.96 -8.83 20.40
N VAL A 114 -15.34 -9.72 19.62
CA VAL A 114 -14.20 -9.41 18.78
C VAL A 114 -14.69 -9.23 17.34
N HIS A 115 -14.36 -8.11 16.74
CA HIS A 115 -14.61 -7.83 15.34
C HIS A 115 -13.30 -7.87 14.57
N SER A 116 -13.25 -8.67 13.51
CA SER A 116 -12.09 -8.79 12.64
C SER A 116 -12.32 -7.99 11.35
N PHE A 117 -11.33 -7.21 10.95
CA PHE A 117 -11.34 -6.42 9.75
C PHE A 117 -10.05 -6.67 8.95
N PHE A 118 -10.11 -6.56 7.63
CA PHE A 118 -8.89 -6.38 6.86
C PHE A 118 -8.56 -4.89 6.79
N VAL A 119 -7.33 -4.57 7.19
CA VAL A 119 -6.78 -3.21 7.09
C VAL A 119 -5.72 -3.15 6.01
N ASN A 120 -5.55 -1.99 5.40
CA ASN A 120 -4.53 -1.71 4.40
C ASN A 120 -3.14 -1.82 5.04
N ALA A 121 -2.26 -2.65 4.48
CA ALA A 121 -0.92 -2.86 5.01
C ALA A 121 0.14 -1.90 4.42
N GLY A 122 -0.23 -0.95 3.58
CA GLY A 122 0.69 0.03 2.99
C GLY A 122 1.66 -0.56 1.95
N ILE A 123 1.35 -1.73 1.39
CA ILE A 123 2.14 -2.42 0.37
C ILE A 123 1.23 -2.77 -0.80
N TYR A 124 1.68 -2.48 -2.01
CA TYR A 124 0.87 -2.64 -3.22
C TYR A 124 1.70 -3.17 -4.38
N VAL A 125 1.05 -3.84 -5.32
CA VAL A 125 1.57 -4.10 -6.67
C VAL A 125 0.64 -3.42 -7.66
N LEU A 126 1.20 -2.60 -8.54
CA LEU A 126 0.45 -1.83 -9.54
C LEU A 126 0.98 -2.13 -10.93
N ASN A 127 0.12 -2.43 -11.89
CA ASN A 127 0.51 -2.47 -13.29
C ASN A 127 0.94 -1.08 -13.77
N LYS A 128 1.87 -1.02 -14.70
CA LYS A 128 2.43 0.24 -15.22
C LYS A 128 1.37 1.15 -15.84
N ASN A 129 0.41 0.60 -16.57
CA ASN A 129 -0.70 1.35 -17.15
C ASN A 129 -1.55 2.07 -16.09
N LEU A 130 -1.72 1.46 -14.91
CA LEU A 130 -2.40 2.10 -13.78
C LEU A 130 -1.56 3.27 -13.23
N VAL A 131 -0.25 3.06 -13.05
CA VAL A 131 0.68 4.11 -12.59
C VAL A 131 0.71 5.29 -13.56
N ASN A 132 0.62 5.05 -14.86
CA ASN A 132 0.59 6.10 -15.89
C ASN A 132 -0.67 7.00 -15.83
N LYS A 133 -1.71 6.63 -15.06
CA LYS A 133 -2.89 7.48 -14.83
C LYS A 133 -2.64 8.59 -13.80
N VAL A 134 -1.55 8.52 -13.05
CA VAL A 134 -1.21 9.50 -12.01
C VAL A 134 -0.46 10.67 -12.64
N ASP A 135 -0.95 11.90 -12.44
CA ASP A 135 -0.42 13.10 -13.11
C ASP A 135 0.86 13.68 -12.50
N GLY A 136 1.22 13.26 -11.29
CA GLY A 136 2.39 13.75 -10.56
C GLY A 136 2.33 15.23 -10.14
N LYS A 137 1.14 15.82 -10.12
CA LYS A 137 0.93 17.25 -9.82
C LYS A 137 -0.06 17.47 -8.70
N SER A 138 -1.04 16.60 -8.60
CA SER A 138 -2.14 16.69 -7.65
C SER A 138 -1.89 15.78 -6.44
N TYR A 139 -2.33 16.23 -5.26
CA TYR A 139 -2.36 15.38 -4.08
C TYR A 139 -3.29 14.19 -4.32
N LEU A 140 -2.80 12.98 -4.08
CA LEU A 140 -3.56 11.76 -4.26
C LEU A 140 -3.10 10.68 -3.28
N ASP A 141 -4.01 10.21 -2.44
CA ASP A 141 -3.75 9.06 -1.59
C ASP A 141 -4.02 7.74 -2.33
N MET A 142 -3.28 6.71 -1.96
CA MET A 142 -3.39 5.38 -2.58
C MET A 142 -4.80 4.79 -2.42
N THR A 143 -5.43 5.01 -1.29
CA THR A 143 -6.82 4.57 -1.04
C THR A 143 -7.80 5.23 -1.98
N ASP A 144 -7.69 6.55 -2.18
CA ASP A 144 -8.56 7.29 -3.11
C ASP A 144 -8.29 6.92 -4.57
N PHE A 145 -7.02 6.66 -4.89
CA PHE A 145 -6.64 6.19 -6.22
C PHE A 145 -7.23 4.83 -6.53
N LEU A 146 -7.05 3.85 -5.64
CA LEU A 146 -7.54 2.50 -5.85
C LEU A 146 -9.06 2.38 -5.76
N ASN A 147 -9.72 3.20 -4.94
CA ASN A 147 -11.19 3.24 -4.88
C ASN A 147 -11.83 3.53 -6.25
N LYS A 148 -11.19 4.35 -7.09
CA LYS A 148 -11.67 4.64 -8.45
C LYS A 148 -11.57 3.43 -9.39
N GLU A 149 -10.70 2.48 -9.07
CA GLU A 149 -10.48 1.29 -9.89
C GLU A 149 -11.30 0.07 -9.42
N LEU A 150 -11.95 0.14 -8.25
CA LEU A 150 -12.76 -0.97 -7.71
C LEU A 150 -13.94 -1.34 -8.63
N ASP A 151 -14.62 -0.35 -9.19
CA ASP A 151 -15.77 -0.55 -10.08
C ASP A 151 -15.39 -1.27 -11.38
N ASN A 152 -14.11 -1.21 -11.74
CA ASN A 152 -13.55 -1.88 -12.92
C ASN A 152 -13.07 -3.31 -12.61
N GLY A 153 -13.27 -3.82 -11.39
CA GLY A 153 -12.79 -5.14 -10.97
C GLY A 153 -11.27 -5.25 -10.90
N GLY A 154 -10.57 -4.11 -10.85
CA GLY A 154 -9.13 -4.01 -11.06
C GLY A 154 -8.25 -4.16 -9.82
N VAL A 155 -8.80 -4.42 -8.62
CA VAL A 155 -8.02 -4.47 -7.37
C VAL A 155 -8.26 -5.78 -6.63
N SER A 156 -7.18 -6.52 -6.32
CA SER A 156 -7.21 -7.73 -5.48
C SER A 156 -6.59 -7.48 -4.11
N ALA A 157 -7.01 -8.27 -3.12
CA ALA A 157 -6.47 -8.23 -1.76
C ALA A 157 -5.55 -9.42 -1.53
N PHE A 158 -4.30 -9.17 -1.11
CA PHE A 158 -3.33 -10.19 -0.72
C PHE A 158 -3.19 -10.19 0.80
N PRO A 159 -3.71 -11.19 1.52
CA PRO A 159 -3.59 -11.26 2.97
C PRO A 159 -2.17 -11.60 3.38
N ILE A 160 -1.58 -10.78 4.28
CA ILE A 160 -0.26 -11.02 4.85
C ILE A 160 -0.41 -11.54 6.27
N HIS A 161 0.32 -12.61 6.58
CA HIS A 161 0.36 -13.25 7.91
C HIS A 161 1.71 -13.07 8.60
N GLU A 162 2.72 -12.66 7.84
CA GLU A 162 4.08 -12.42 8.31
C GLU A 162 4.13 -11.20 9.24
N TYR A 163 5.29 -11.04 9.89
CA TYR A 163 5.53 -9.85 10.72
C TYR A 163 5.34 -8.57 9.89
N TRP A 164 4.54 -7.67 10.44
CA TRP A 164 4.26 -6.35 9.87
C TRP A 164 4.04 -5.37 11.03
N LEU A 165 4.64 -4.19 10.92
CA LEU A 165 4.54 -3.07 11.85
C LEU A 165 4.49 -1.78 11.03
N ASP A 166 3.53 -0.93 11.38
CA ASP A 166 3.32 0.41 10.86
C ASP A 166 3.39 1.40 12.04
#